data_df402fc53b9a46c7710a926f817c7da6
#
_entry.id   df402fc53b9a46c7710a926f817c7da6
#
_cell.length_a   1.000
_cell.length_b   1.000
_cell.length_c   1.000
_cell.angle_alpha   90.00
_cell.angle_beta   90.00
_cell.angle_gamma   90.00
#
_symmetry.space_group_name_H-M   'P 1'
#
loop_
_entity.id
_entity.type
_entity.pdbx_description
1 polymer ?
#
loop_
_entity_poly.entity_id
_entity_poly.type
_entity_poly.pdbx_seq_one_letter_code
_entity_poly.pdbx_strand_id
1 'polypeptide(L)'
;MKSSSAAQDGKALSWQVKEGVIELALHREPCNELGSLALDELEQFADAFGSLQREAHALIIYSDLKAGFCAGADLRELYRRSQAMDKTEALKGVRDFLERIHRVLNLIDAAPLTTIAAVHGVTFGGGFELALACDLIIADKMARFCFPELRLGLIPGFGGIPRLKRDLGNAVVRDLLLTGRSFNATKAQQIGLVSQVVAEGEALRAARATAAQLGKFDPDTAAAAKRFIKPIPHDELRQEIDLFCELFSRPAVEAGLKKFVDSTEAQPYLP
;
A
#
# COMPACT_ATOMS: atom_id res chain seq x y z
N MET A 1 -16.70 -29.79 13.59
CA MET A 1 -16.70 -28.34 13.36
C MET A 1 -15.24 -27.88 13.46
N LYS A 2 -14.58 -27.65 12.32
CA LYS A 2 -13.22 -27.07 12.29
C LYS A 2 -13.40 -25.57 12.44
N SER A 3 -12.89 -24.98 13.50
CA SER A 3 -12.70 -23.54 13.65
C SER A 3 -11.94 -23.06 12.41
N SER A 4 -12.59 -22.40 11.46
CA SER A 4 -11.91 -21.69 10.40
C SER A 4 -11.15 -20.56 11.06
N SER A 5 -9.87 -20.42 10.79
CA SER A 5 -9.02 -19.38 11.35
C SER A 5 -9.38 -18.02 10.75
N ALA A 6 -10.49 -17.46 11.25
CA ALA A 6 -10.88 -16.07 10.94
C ALA A 6 -9.87 -15.04 11.50
N ALA A 7 -8.80 -15.52 12.12
CA ALA A 7 -7.73 -14.71 12.67
C ALA A 7 -6.37 -15.39 12.46
N GLN A 8 -5.36 -14.58 12.20
CA GLN A 8 -3.93 -14.97 12.16
C GLN A 8 -3.10 -13.86 12.76
N ASP A 9 -2.06 -14.25 13.51
CA ASP A 9 -1.07 -13.34 14.10
C ASP A 9 0.30 -13.69 13.50
N GLY A 10 0.79 -12.82 12.62
CA GLY A 10 2.08 -12.93 11.96
C GLY A 10 3.13 -12.04 12.63
N LYS A 11 4.33 -11.96 12.04
CA LYS A 11 5.43 -11.12 12.52
C LYS A 11 5.40 -9.71 11.95
N ALA A 12 4.81 -9.53 10.78
CA ALA A 12 4.71 -8.25 10.09
C ALA A 12 3.28 -7.71 10.07
N LEU A 13 2.29 -8.61 10.04
CA LEU A 13 0.88 -8.26 10.01
C LEU A 13 0.02 -9.35 10.67
N SER A 14 -1.16 -8.93 11.09
CA SER A 14 -2.18 -9.83 11.63
C SER A 14 -3.54 -9.46 11.07
N TRP A 15 -4.48 -10.42 11.04
CA TRP A 15 -5.85 -10.14 10.64
C TRP A 15 -6.87 -10.90 11.47
N GLN A 16 -8.05 -10.34 11.54
CA GLN A 16 -9.22 -10.94 12.16
C GLN A 16 -10.50 -10.49 11.46
N VAL A 17 -11.57 -11.29 11.59
CA VAL A 17 -12.91 -10.86 11.23
C VAL A 17 -13.67 -10.53 12.50
N LYS A 18 -14.17 -9.30 12.59
CA LYS A 18 -14.96 -8.82 13.73
C LYS A 18 -16.16 -8.05 13.22
N GLU A 19 -17.36 -8.47 13.65
CA GLU A 19 -18.63 -7.80 13.31
C GLU A 19 -18.81 -7.60 11.79
N GLY A 20 -18.40 -8.58 10.97
CA GLY A 20 -18.49 -8.49 9.51
C GLY A 20 -17.45 -7.57 8.86
N VAL A 21 -16.38 -7.20 9.58
CA VAL A 21 -15.27 -6.41 9.07
C VAL A 21 -13.99 -7.23 9.19
N ILE A 22 -13.26 -7.36 8.08
CA ILE A 22 -11.88 -7.86 8.10
C ILE A 22 -10.99 -6.71 8.55
N GLU A 23 -10.27 -6.88 9.63
CA GLU A 23 -9.25 -5.93 10.10
C GLU A 23 -7.88 -6.51 9.83
N LEU A 24 -7.07 -5.85 8.99
CA LEU A 24 -5.69 -6.19 8.69
C LEU A 24 -4.78 -5.14 9.32
N ALA A 25 -4.07 -5.53 10.38
CA ALA A 25 -3.14 -4.69 11.11
C ALA A 25 -1.70 -4.89 10.59
N LEU A 26 -1.00 -3.80 10.32
CA LEU A 26 0.43 -3.76 10.03
C LEU A 26 1.18 -3.42 11.32
N HIS A 27 2.21 -4.21 11.68
CA HIS A 27 2.93 -4.01 12.95
C HIS A 27 4.43 -4.38 12.89
N ARG A 28 5.02 -4.40 11.68
CA ARG A 28 6.45 -4.64 11.51
C ARG A 28 7.27 -3.39 11.85
N GLU A 29 7.98 -3.45 12.97
CA GLU A 29 8.93 -2.40 13.36
C GLU A 29 10.06 -2.21 12.33
N PRO A 30 10.57 -0.98 12.12
CA PRO A 30 10.15 0.27 12.80
C PRO A 30 8.99 1.00 12.09
N CYS A 31 8.70 0.76 10.82
CA CYS A 31 7.81 1.59 10.01
C CYS A 31 6.98 0.80 8.99
N ASN A 32 6.69 -0.48 9.23
CA ASN A 32 5.94 -1.36 8.32
C ASN A 32 6.52 -1.46 6.91
N GLU A 33 7.86 -1.49 6.78
CA GLU A 33 8.49 -1.63 5.47
C GLU A 33 8.12 -2.96 4.82
N LEU A 34 7.79 -2.91 3.53
CA LEU A 34 7.34 -4.07 2.74
C LEU A 34 8.55 -4.77 2.12
N GLY A 35 9.11 -5.73 2.84
CA GLY A 35 10.14 -6.66 2.38
C GLY A 35 9.57 -8.07 2.19
N SER A 36 10.45 -9.07 2.07
CA SER A 36 10.06 -10.48 1.84
C SER A 36 9.12 -11.01 2.91
N LEU A 37 9.39 -10.76 4.20
CA LEU A 37 8.55 -11.21 5.29
C LEU A 37 7.12 -10.66 5.18
N ALA A 38 6.99 -9.34 4.98
CA ALA A 38 5.68 -8.71 4.86
C ALA A 38 4.93 -9.19 3.61
N LEU A 39 5.64 -9.40 2.49
CA LEU A 39 5.04 -9.93 1.26
C LEU A 39 4.54 -11.37 1.45
N ASP A 40 5.33 -12.24 2.06
CA ASP A 40 4.93 -13.63 2.31
C ASP A 40 3.67 -13.70 3.20
N GLU A 41 3.56 -12.83 4.22
CA GLU A 41 2.37 -12.77 5.07
C GLU A 41 1.17 -12.10 4.38
N LEU A 42 1.39 -11.11 3.50
CA LEU A 42 0.35 -10.55 2.64
C LEU A 42 -0.18 -11.59 1.63
N GLU A 43 0.66 -12.48 1.11
CA GLU A 43 0.20 -13.58 0.26
C GLU A 43 -0.61 -14.61 1.07
N GLN A 44 -0.22 -14.93 2.31
CA GLN A 44 -1.04 -15.76 3.19
C GLN A 44 -2.42 -15.14 3.47
N PHE A 45 -2.45 -13.81 3.67
CA PHE A 45 -3.72 -13.08 3.76
C PHE A 45 -4.52 -13.21 2.47
N ALA A 46 -3.90 -13.03 1.31
CA ALA A 46 -4.56 -13.18 0.01
C ALA A 46 -5.13 -14.58 -0.22
N ASP A 47 -4.41 -15.63 0.19
CA ASP A 47 -4.88 -17.01 0.13
C ASP A 47 -6.10 -17.26 1.05
N ALA A 48 -6.11 -16.64 2.23
CA ALA A 48 -7.22 -16.71 3.17
C ALA A 48 -8.42 -15.85 2.74
N PHE A 49 -8.21 -14.81 1.93
CA PHE A 49 -9.18 -13.77 1.62
C PHE A 49 -10.48 -14.32 1.03
N GLY A 50 -10.42 -15.35 0.18
CA GLY A 50 -11.60 -15.99 -0.39
C GLY A 50 -12.58 -16.59 0.63
N SER A 51 -12.10 -16.95 1.83
CA SER A 51 -12.96 -17.38 2.95
C SER A 51 -13.40 -16.20 3.80
N LEU A 52 -12.50 -15.26 4.10
CA LEU A 52 -12.77 -14.11 4.95
C LEU A 52 -13.86 -13.19 4.36
N GLN A 53 -13.81 -12.94 3.05
CA GLN A 53 -14.78 -12.06 2.36
C GLN A 53 -16.23 -12.58 2.40
N ARG A 54 -16.45 -13.90 2.63
CA ARG A 54 -17.80 -14.44 2.76
C ARG A 54 -18.47 -14.09 4.08
N GLU A 55 -17.67 -13.71 5.07
CA GLU A 55 -18.12 -13.37 6.42
C GLU A 55 -18.05 -11.85 6.68
N ALA A 56 -17.66 -11.06 5.63
CA ALA A 56 -17.38 -9.65 5.79
C ALA A 56 -18.01 -8.79 4.68
N HIS A 57 -18.32 -7.55 5.01
CA HIS A 57 -18.83 -6.51 4.11
C HIS A 57 -17.80 -5.39 3.90
N ALA A 58 -16.73 -5.36 4.69
CA ALA A 58 -15.63 -4.40 4.55
C ALA A 58 -14.29 -4.99 4.97
N LEU A 59 -13.20 -4.44 4.41
CA LEU A 59 -11.83 -4.63 4.84
C LEU A 59 -11.27 -3.30 5.33
N ILE A 60 -10.67 -3.27 6.52
CA ILE A 60 -9.89 -2.13 7.02
C ILE A 60 -8.43 -2.54 7.11
N ILE A 61 -7.55 -1.76 6.48
CA ILE A 61 -6.09 -1.89 6.60
C ILE A 61 -5.58 -0.72 7.44
N TYR A 62 -4.84 -1.00 8.50
CA TYR A 62 -4.34 0.01 9.43
C TYR A 62 -2.97 -0.39 10.01
N SER A 63 -2.35 0.50 10.74
CA SER A 63 -1.08 0.26 11.41
C SER A 63 -1.23 0.43 12.92
N ASP A 64 -0.59 -0.47 13.68
CA ASP A 64 -0.46 -0.36 15.14
C ASP A 64 0.80 0.41 15.56
N LEU A 65 1.67 0.81 14.61
CA LEU A 65 2.91 1.51 14.91
C LEU A 65 2.71 3.02 14.97
N LYS A 66 3.34 3.66 15.95
CA LYS A 66 3.30 5.13 16.10
C LYS A 66 3.96 5.89 14.95
N ALA A 67 4.92 5.29 14.26
CA ALA A 67 5.66 5.91 13.16
C ALA A 67 4.77 6.29 11.97
N GLY A 68 3.71 5.51 11.72
CA GLY A 68 2.77 5.76 10.66
C GLY A 68 2.21 4.49 10.04
N PHE A 69 1.55 4.68 8.90
CA PHE A 69 0.89 3.58 8.20
C PHE A 69 1.90 2.60 7.59
N CYS A 70 2.78 3.10 6.71
CA CYS A 70 3.83 2.28 6.09
C CYS A 70 4.83 3.17 5.35
N ALA A 71 6.12 2.92 5.54
CA ALA A 71 7.22 3.68 4.92
C ALA A 71 7.56 3.23 3.49
N GLY A 72 6.93 2.17 2.99
CA GLY A 72 7.14 1.65 1.63
C GLY A 72 8.01 0.40 1.58
N ALA A 73 8.73 0.19 0.48
CA ALA A 73 9.56 -0.99 0.29
C ALA A 73 10.74 -1.05 1.28
N ASP A 74 11.12 -2.26 1.71
CA ASP A 74 12.34 -2.48 2.50
C ASP A 74 13.59 -2.31 1.60
N LEU A 75 14.03 -1.06 1.46
CA LEU A 75 15.16 -0.70 0.61
C LEU A 75 16.48 -1.27 1.13
N ARG A 76 16.61 -1.50 2.43
CA ARG A 76 17.81 -2.14 3.02
C ARG A 76 17.89 -3.60 2.62
N GLU A 77 16.75 -4.31 2.63
CA GLU A 77 16.67 -5.67 2.13
C GLU A 77 16.91 -5.71 0.62
N LEU A 78 16.26 -4.83 -0.16
CA LEU A 78 16.44 -4.72 -1.61
C LEU A 78 17.91 -4.54 -1.97
N TYR A 79 18.60 -3.57 -1.33
CA TYR A 79 20.02 -3.31 -1.58
C TYR A 79 20.89 -4.51 -1.23
N ARG A 80 20.72 -5.10 -0.04
CA ARG A 80 21.49 -6.27 0.39
C ARG A 80 21.35 -7.44 -0.59
N ARG A 81 20.13 -7.72 -1.04
CA ARG A 81 19.87 -8.80 -2.01
C ARG A 81 20.51 -8.51 -3.37
N SER A 82 20.41 -7.27 -3.85
CA SER A 82 21.03 -6.89 -5.13
C SER A 82 22.56 -6.98 -5.11
N GLN A 83 23.21 -6.77 -3.95
CA GLN A 83 24.67 -6.91 -3.81
C GLN A 83 25.12 -8.37 -3.63
N ALA A 84 24.23 -9.27 -3.23
CA ALA A 84 24.55 -10.69 -2.99
C ALA A 84 24.39 -11.58 -4.25
N MET A 85 23.87 -11.05 -5.35
CA MET A 85 23.53 -11.78 -6.57
C MET A 85 24.17 -11.11 -7.79
N ASP A 86 24.29 -11.84 -8.91
CA ASP A 86 24.59 -11.19 -10.17
C ASP A 86 23.42 -10.31 -10.64
N LYS A 87 23.71 -9.40 -11.59
CA LYS A 87 22.72 -8.41 -12.05
C LYS A 87 21.47 -9.05 -12.66
N THR A 88 21.60 -10.17 -13.33
CA THR A 88 20.48 -10.87 -13.98
C THR A 88 19.58 -11.53 -12.93
N GLU A 89 20.19 -12.18 -11.95
CA GLU A 89 19.44 -12.79 -10.83
C GLU A 89 18.78 -11.71 -9.97
N ALA A 90 19.47 -10.61 -9.68
CA ALA A 90 18.91 -9.50 -8.93
C ALA A 90 17.69 -8.89 -9.64
N LEU A 91 17.78 -8.66 -10.96
CA LEU A 91 16.67 -8.13 -11.76
C LEU A 91 15.50 -9.09 -11.80
N LYS A 92 15.74 -10.39 -11.95
CA LYS A 92 14.70 -11.42 -11.89
C LYS A 92 14.00 -11.41 -10.53
N GLY A 93 14.78 -11.37 -9.44
CA GLY A 93 14.23 -11.34 -8.08
C GLY A 93 13.38 -10.10 -7.81
N VAL A 94 13.76 -8.94 -8.37
CA VAL A 94 12.98 -7.70 -8.28
C VAL A 94 11.67 -7.85 -9.05
N ARG A 95 11.70 -8.34 -10.29
CA ARG A 95 10.47 -8.58 -11.08
C ARG A 95 9.53 -9.54 -10.37
N ASP A 96 10.03 -10.67 -9.89
CA ASP A 96 9.22 -11.65 -9.15
C ASP A 96 8.56 -11.01 -7.92
N PHE A 97 9.27 -10.18 -7.18
CA PHE A 97 8.71 -9.45 -6.04
C PHE A 97 7.61 -8.48 -6.47
N LEU A 98 7.84 -7.69 -7.53
CA LEU A 98 6.85 -6.75 -8.06
C LEU A 98 5.58 -7.45 -8.55
N GLU A 99 5.71 -8.56 -9.27
CA GLU A 99 4.57 -9.34 -9.73
C GLU A 99 3.77 -9.94 -8.57
N ARG A 100 4.45 -10.38 -7.50
CA ARG A 100 3.82 -10.92 -6.30
C ARG A 100 3.04 -9.84 -5.55
N ILE A 101 3.66 -8.68 -5.28
CA ILE A 101 2.96 -7.59 -4.57
C ILE A 101 1.80 -7.03 -5.40
N HIS A 102 1.94 -6.93 -6.73
CA HIS A 102 0.84 -6.54 -7.61
C HIS A 102 -0.35 -7.50 -7.52
N ARG A 103 -0.12 -8.83 -7.42
CA ARG A 103 -1.23 -9.79 -7.23
C ARG A 103 -2.01 -9.50 -5.96
N VAL A 104 -1.32 -9.25 -4.85
CA VAL A 104 -1.96 -8.90 -3.57
C VAL A 104 -2.72 -7.59 -3.66
N LEU A 105 -2.08 -6.52 -4.18
CA LEU A 105 -2.74 -5.22 -4.28
C LEU A 105 -3.92 -5.23 -5.27
N ASN A 106 -3.82 -6.00 -6.35
CA ASN A 106 -4.94 -6.19 -7.28
C ASN A 106 -6.10 -6.96 -6.64
N LEU A 107 -5.82 -7.93 -5.75
CA LEU A 107 -6.86 -8.62 -5.00
C LEU A 107 -7.60 -7.64 -4.07
N ILE A 108 -6.89 -6.78 -3.36
CA ILE A 108 -7.48 -5.73 -2.49
C ILE A 108 -8.31 -4.75 -3.32
N ASP A 109 -7.74 -4.27 -4.43
CA ASP A 109 -8.37 -3.30 -5.35
C ASP A 109 -9.67 -3.86 -5.98
N ALA A 110 -9.67 -5.16 -6.36
CA ALA A 110 -10.82 -5.85 -6.96
C ALA A 110 -11.76 -6.50 -5.94
N ALA A 111 -11.47 -6.43 -4.64
CA ALA A 111 -12.26 -7.12 -3.62
C ALA A 111 -13.77 -6.82 -3.77
N PRO A 112 -14.65 -7.83 -3.67
CA PRO A 112 -16.10 -7.62 -3.82
C PRO A 112 -16.77 -6.99 -2.59
N LEU A 113 -15.98 -6.33 -1.76
CA LEU A 113 -16.38 -5.58 -0.58
C LEU A 113 -15.63 -4.25 -0.55
N THR A 114 -16.10 -3.29 0.25
CA THR A 114 -15.41 -2.00 0.37
C THR A 114 -14.14 -2.12 1.19
N THR A 115 -13.04 -1.59 0.66
CA THR A 115 -11.73 -1.58 1.31
C THR A 115 -11.38 -0.17 1.80
N ILE A 116 -10.90 -0.06 3.03
CA ILE A 116 -10.60 1.21 3.70
C ILE A 116 -9.17 1.18 4.22
N ALA A 117 -8.35 2.15 3.83
CA ALA A 117 -7.08 2.40 4.48
C ALA A 117 -7.27 3.45 5.60
N ALA A 118 -7.03 3.07 6.85
CA ALA A 118 -7.01 3.98 7.99
C ALA A 118 -5.56 4.42 8.23
N VAL A 119 -5.20 5.63 7.78
CA VAL A 119 -3.82 6.06 7.70
C VAL A 119 -3.49 7.17 8.69
N HIS A 120 -2.26 7.12 9.20
CA HIS A 120 -1.67 8.17 10.03
C HIS A 120 -0.16 8.23 9.77
N GLY A 121 0.49 9.33 10.17
CA GLY A 121 1.94 9.49 10.06
C GLY A 121 2.48 9.20 8.67
N VAL A 122 3.58 8.46 8.59
CA VAL A 122 4.27 8.14 7.35
C VAL A 122 3.45 7.18 6.48
N THR A 123 3.14 7.60 5.24
CA THR A 123 2.44 6.82 4.22
C THR A 123 3.17 7.06 2.90
N PHE A 124 4.33 6.41 2.70
CA PHE A 124 5.28 6.71 1.64
C PHE A 124 5.48 5.53 0.69
N GLY A 125 5.80 5.82 -0.58
CA GLY A 125 6.14 4.83 -1.60
C GLY A 125 5.16 3.65 -1.63
N GLY A 126 5.66 2.42 -1.49
CA GLY A 126 4.84 1.21 -1.44
C GLY A 126 3.73 1.23 -0.39
N GLY A 127 3.91 1.97 0.72
CA GLY A 127 2.85 2.17 1.71
C GLY A 127 1.74 3.07 1.21
N PHE A 128 2.07 4.10 0.44
CA PHE A 128 1.08 4.91 -0.24
C PHE A 128 0.39 4.12 -1.36
N GLU A 129 1.12 3.27 -2.08
CA GLU A 129 0.58 2.39 -3.12
C GLU A 129 -0.41 1.35 -2.55
N LEU A 130 -0.13 0.83 -1.34
CA LEU A 130 -1.08 -0.04 -0.61
C LEU A 130 -2.36 0.72 -0.24
N ALA A 131 -2.25 1.97 0.23
CA ALA A 131 -3.42 2.80 0.52
C ALA A 131 -4.24 3.09 -0.74
N LEU A 132 -3.61 3.32 -1.90
CA LEU A 132 -4.26 3.52 -3.20
C LEU A 132 -4.97 2.28 -3.74
N ALA A 133 -4.62 1.08 -3.30
CA ALA A 133 -5.36 -0.13 -3.64
C ALA A 133 -6.73 -0.18 -2.93
N CYS A 134 -6.90 0.53 -1.81
CA CYS A 134 -8.18 0.64 -1.12
C CYS A 134 -9.17 1.56 -1.83
N ASP A 135 -10.45 1.41 -1.52
CA ASP A 135 -11.53 2.25 -2.10
C ASP A 135 -11.61 3.60 -1.41
N LEU A 136 -11.37 3.62 -0.11
CA LEU A 136 -11.43 4.82 0.72
C LEU A 136 -10.13 4.96 1.53
N ILE A 137 -9.65 6.18 1.62
CA ILE A 137 -8.56 6.54 2.54
C ILE A 137 -9.13 7.48 3.60
N ILE A 138 -9.12 7.04 4.85
CA ILE A 138 -9.46 7.85 6.02
C ILE A 138 -8.15 8.16 6.74
N ALA A 139 -7.80 9.44 6.83
CA ALA A 139 -6.54 9.89 7.37
C ALA A 139 -6.72 10.67 8.67
N ASP A 140 -5.83 10.50 9.62
CA ASP A 140 -5.73 11.49 10.67
C ASP A 140 -4.91 12.72 10.19
N LYS A 141 -4.98 13.80 10.96
CA LYS A 141 -4.31 15.08 10.61
C LYS A 141 -2.79 14.97 10.49
N MET A 142 -2.17 13.91 11.07
CA MET A 142 -0.71 13.69 11.06
C MET A 142 -0.24 12.95 9.81
N ALA A 143 -1.16 12.38 9.02
CA ALA A 143 -0.82 11.62 7.82
C ALA A 143 -0.05 12.46 6.80
N ARG A 144 1.00 11.84 6.24
CA ARG A 144 1.87 12.41 5.22
C ARG A 144 2.01 11.42 4.07
N PHE A 145 1.83 11.89 2.87
CA PHE A 145 1.90 11.11 1.64
C PHE A 145 3.06 11.58 0.76
N CYS A 146 3.80 10.65 0.17
CA CYS A 146 4.91 10.96 -0.72
C CYS A 146 5.23 9.78 -1.65
N PHE A 147 5.67 10.09 -2.86
CA PHE A 147 6.42 9.18 -3.73
C PHE A 147 7.87 9.62 -3.78
N PRO A 148 8.76 9.08 -2.92
CA PRO A 148 10.16 9.49 -2.85
C PRO A 148 11.06 8.80 -3.88
N GLU A 149 10.55 7.89 -4.71
CA GLU A 149 11.29 6.94 -5.55
C GLU A 149 12.24 7.63 -6.54
N LEU A 150 11.86 8.80 -7.09
CA LEU A 150 12.74 9.52 -8.01
C LEU A 150 14.07 9.93 -7.38
N ARG A 151 14.11 10.11 -6.06
CA ARG A 151 15.35 10.41 -5.31
C ARG A 151 16.32 9.23 -5.26
N LEU A 152 15.80 8.04 -5.55
CA LEU A 152 16.55 6.79 -5.65
C LEU A 152 16.89 6.43 -7.10
N GLY A 153 16.45 7.25 -8.08
CA GLY A 153 16.55 6.93 -9.50
C GLY A 153 15.48 5.94 -9.99
N LEU A 154 14.44 5.67 -9.16
CA LEU A 154 13.33 4.75 -9.44
C LEU A 154 12.01 5.50 -9.64
N ILE A 155 10.99 4.77 -10.01
CA ILE A 155 9.57 5.16 -9.92
C ILE A 155 8.87 4.26 -8.90
N PRO A 156 7.66 4.60 -8.41
CA PRO A 156 6.78 3.67 -7.72
C PRO A 156 6.61 2.38 -8.53
N GLY A 157 6.59 1.24 -7.88
CA GLY A 157 6.60 -0.06 -8.56
C GLY A 157 5.53 -1.04 -8.06
N PHE A 158 4.65 -0.64 -7.12
CA PHE A 158 3.58 -1.49 -6.59
C PHE A 158 2.21 -1.14 -7.19
N GLY A 159 2.18 -0.37 -8.27
CA GLY A 159 0.97 0.01 -9.00
C GLY A 159 0.39 1.36 -8.59
N GLY A 160 1.19 2.21 -7.96
CA GLY A 160 0.74 3.50 -7.46
C GLY A 160 0.45 4.52 -8.55
N ILE A 161 1.29 4.60 -9.58
CA ILE A 161 1.09 5.56 -10.67
C ILE A 161 -0.21 5.28 -11.44
N PRO A 162 -0.48 4.05 -11.92
CA PRO A 162 -1.72 3.75 -12.63
C PRO A 162 -2.98 3.99 -11.78
N ARG A 163 -2.95 3.60 -10.48
CA ARG A 163 -4.08 3.81 -9.57
C ARG A 163 -4.33 5.28 -9.29
N LEU A 164 -3.29 6.04 -8.96
CA LEU A 164 -3.42 7.47 -8.72
C LEU A 164 -3.93 8.22 -9.96
N LYS A 165 -3.46 7.81 -11.16
CA LYS A 165 -3.92 8.35 -12.44
C LYS A 165 -5.39 8.02 -12.69
N ARG A 166 -5.82 6.79 -12.41
CA ARG A 166 -7.23 6.37 -12.51
C ARG A 166 -8.14 7.22 -11.63
N ASP A 167 -7.72 7.43 -10.39
CA ASP A 167 -8.58 8.00 -9.35
C ASP A 167 -8.57 9.54 -9.33
N LEU A 168 -7.43 10.19 -9.62
CA LEU A 168 -7.26 11.64 -9.51
C LEU A 168 -6.78 12.33 -10.79
N GLY A 169 -6.52 11.55 -11.84
CA GLY A 169 -6.06 12.09 -13.11
C GLY A 169 -4.56 12.43 -13.16
N ASN A 170 -4.06 12.58 -14.38
CA ASN A 170 -2.64 12.70 -14.68
C ASN A 170 -1.97 13.98 -14.15
N ALA A 171 -2.74 15.05 -13.93
CA ALA A 171 -2.20 16.31 -13.40
C ALA A 171 -1.68 16.13 -11.96
N VAL A 172 -2.43 15.41 -11.13
CA VAL A 172 -2.03 15.09 -9.74
C VAL A 172 -0.80 14.18 -9.73
N VAL A 173 -0.79 13.15 -10.59
CA VAL A 173 0.37 12.24 -10.72
C VAL A 173 1.64 13.01 -11.06
N ARG A 174 1.60 13.89 -12.07
CA ARG A 174 2.75 14.71 -12.46
C ARG A 174 3.26 15.58 -11.32
N ASP A 175 2.35 16.23 -10.60
CA ASP A 175 2.73 17.09 -9.48
C ASP A 175 3.44 16.31 -8.37
N LEU A 176 2.89 15.18 -7.96
CA LEU A 176 3.42 14.38 -6.86
C LEU A 176 4.70 13.64 -7.26
N LEU A 177 4.69 12.95 -8.40
CA LEU A 177 5.80 12.12 -8.84
C LEU A 177 7.01 12.95 -9.24
N LEU A 178 6.83 13.94 -10.14
CA LEU A 178 7.96 14.68 -10.70
C LEU A 178 8.59 15.68 -9.72
N THR A 179 7.87 16.09 -8.68
CA THR A 179 8.43 16.94 -7.63
C THR A 179 8.95 16.17 -6.44
N GLY A 180 8.48 14.94 -6.22
CA GLY A 180 8.80 14.11 -5.06
C GLY A 180 8.43 14.77 -3.72
N ARG A 181 7.57 15.80 -3.73
CA ARG A 181 7.18 16.50 -2.51
C ARG A 181 6.18 15.69 -1.69
N SER A 182 6.28 15.80 -0.38
CA SER A 182 5.26 15.27 0.52
C SER A 182 4.09 16.25 0.65
N PHE A 183 2.90 15.73 0.94
CA PHE A 183 1.72 16.52 1.26
C PHE A 183 0.99 15.95 2.46
N ASN A 184 0.27 16.81 3.18
CA ASN A 184 -0.44 16.46 4.40
C ASN A 184 -1.88 15.98 4.11
N ALA A 185 -2.55 15.46 5.14
CA ALA A 185 -3.92 14.97 5.07
C ALA A 185 -4.90 16.02 4.52
N THR A 186 -4.77 17.29 4.92
CA THR A 186 -5.64 18.39 4.43
C THR A 186 -5.50 18.56 2.93
N LYS A 187 -4.25 18.61 2.41
CA LYS A 187 -4.03 18.75 0.97
C LYS A 187 -4.51 17.49 0.24
N ALA A 188 -4.31 16.31 0.82
CA ALA A 188 -4.81 15.04 0.27
C ALA A 188 -6.33 15.04 0.13
N GLN A 189 -7.06 15.56 1.12
CA GLN A 189 -8.51 15.71 1.06
C GLN A 189 -8.94 16.73 0.00
N GLN A 190 -8.25 17.88 -0.07
CA GLN A 190 -8.57 18.91 -1.08
C GLN A 190 -8.46 18.44 -2.53
N ILE A 191 -7.56 17.51 -2.82
CA ILE A 191 -7.39 16.93 -4.15
C ILE A 191 -8.24 15.67 -4.39
N GLY A 192 -9.04 15.25 -3.40
CA GLY A 192 -9.93 14.09 -3.52
C GLY A 192 -9.29 12.74 -3.21
N LEU A 193 -8.02 12.70 -2.75
CA LEU A 193 -7.34 11.46 -2.39
C LEU A 193 -7.87 10.86 -1.08
N VAL A 194 -8.08 11.71 -0.07
CA VAL A 194 -8.56 11.32 1.24
C VAL A 194 -10.04 11.64 1.36
N SER A 195 -10.83 10.64 1.68
CA SER A 195 -12.29 10.78 1.84
C SER A 195 -12.65 11.60 3.09
N GLN A 196 -11.89 11.38 4.18
CA GLN A 196 -12.13 12.02 5.46
C GLN A 196 -10.84 12.27 6.22
N VAL A 197 -10.68 13.49 6.76
CA VAL A 197 -9.61 13.83 7.71
C VAL A 197 -10.18 13.92 9.11
N VAL A 198 -9.54 13.24 10.06
CA VAL A 198 -9.96 13.18 11.46
C VAL A 198 -8.87 13.65 12.41
N ALA A 199 -9.20 13.76 13.70
CA ALA A 199 -8.22 14.08 14.73
C ALA A 199 -7.12 12.99 14.82
N GLU A 200 -5.98 13.35 15.38
CA GLU A 200 -4.85 12.44 15.60
C GLU A 200 -5.27 11.19 16.39
N GLY A 201 -4.87 10.01 15.88
CA GLY A 201 -5.20 8.71 16.46
C GLY A 201 -6.62 8.21 16.19
N GLU A 202 -7.46 8.98 15.46
CA GLU A 202 -8.88 8.64 15.27
C GLU A 202 -9.17 7.93 13.93
N ALA A 203 -8.17 7.71 13.07
CA ALA A 203 -8.39 7.15 11.74
C ALA A 203 -9.04 5.76 11.78
N LEU A 204 -8.57 4.85 12.63
CA LEU A 204 -9.14 3.50 12.75
C LEU A 204 -10.57 3.54 13.30
N ARG A 205 -10.86 4.39 14.30
CA ARG A 205 -12.20 4.55 14.84
C ARG A 205 -13.18 5.05 13.77
N ALA A 206 -12.76 6.03 12.96
CA ALA A 206 -13.56 6.54 11.87
C ALA A 206 -13.76 5.49 10.76
N ALA A 207 -12.74 4.70 10.43
CA ALA A 207 -12.85 3.60 9.48
C ALA A 207 -13.86 2.53 9.94
N ARG A 208 -13.83 2.15 11.23
CA ARG A 208 -14.83 1.23 11.81
C ARG A 208 -16.26 1.79 11.75
N ALA A 209 -16.43 3.08 12.04
CA ALA A 209 -17.73 3.73 11.93
C ALA A 209 -18.23 3.75 10.48
N THR A 210 -17.35 4.01 9.51
CA THR A 210 -17.66 3.93 8.08
C THR A 210 -18.02 2.51 7.68
N ALA A 211 -17.24 1.50 8.06
CA ALA A 211 -17.54 0.09 7.79
C ALA A 211 -18.91 -0.34 8.33
N ALA A 212 -19.26 0.08 9.55
CA ALA A 212 -20.57 -0.19 10.13
C ALA A 212 -21.76 0.41 9.33
N GLN A 213 -21.54 1.54 8.64
CA GLN A 213 -22.55 2.09 7.71
C GLN A 213 -22.63 1.26 6.43
N LEU A 214 -21.51 0.79 5.90
CA LEU A 214 -21.45 -0.02 4.67
C LEU A 214 -22.19 -1.36 4.85
N GLY A 215 -22.14 -1.95 6.02
CA GLY A 215 -22.87 -3.18 6.35
C GLY A 215 -24.40 -3.09 6.26
N LYS A 216 -24.95 -1.89 6.04
CA LYS A 216 -26.38 -1.67 5.81
C LYS A 216 -26.81 -1.77 4.35
N PHE A 217 -25.83 -1.83 3.43
CA PHE A 217 -26.10 -1.89 2.00
C PHE A 217 -26.15 -3.35 1.54
N ASP A 218 -26.88 -3.58 0.44
CA ASP A 218 -26.83 -4.87 -0.23
C ASP A 218 -25.45 -5.15 -0.79
N PRO A 219 -24.81 -6.28 -0.42
CA PRO A 219 -23.42 -6.54 -0.78
C PRO A 219 -23.20 -6.73 -2.29
N ASP A 220 -24.16 -7.35 -2.99
CA ASP A 220 -24.03 -7.60 -4.43
C ASP A 220 -24.14 -6.29 -5.22
N THR A 221 -25.03 -5.40 -4.81
CA THR A 221 -25.16 -4.06 -5.39
C THR A 221 -23.90 -3.23 -5.14
N ALA A 222 -23.35 -3.26 -3.92
CA ALA A 222 -22.11 -2.55 -3.59
C ALA A 222 -20.93 -3.07 -4.41
N ALA A 223 -20.78 -4.39 -4.52
CA ALA A 223 -19.73 -5.01 -5.34
C ALA A 223 -19.87 -4.69 -6.84
N ALA A 224 -21.08 -4.67 -7.37
CA ALA A 224 -21.35 -4.31 -8.76
C ALA A 224 -21.02 -2.84 -9.03
N ALA A 225 -21.42 -1.94 -8.14
CA ALA A 225 -21.07 -0.51 -8.22
C ALA A 225 -19.56 -0.30 -8.20
N LYS A 226 -18.85 -0.91 -7.24
CA LYS A 226 -17.38 -0.84 -7.15
C LYS A 226 -16.72 -1.29 -8.45
N ARG A 227 -17.07 -2.45 -8.99
CA ARG A 227 -16.52 -2.96 -10.25
C ARG A 227 -16.73 -2.01 -11.43
N PHE A 228 -17.85 -1.29 -11.45
CA PHE A 228 -18.17 -0.33 -12.50
C PHE A 228 -17.33 0.96 -12.39
N ILE A 229 -17.16 1.50 -11.17
CA ILE A 229 -16.50 2.79 -10.96
C ILE A 229 -14.97 2.68 -10.82
N LYS A 230 -14.44 1.49 -10.52
CA LYS A 230 -13.02 1.28 -10.20
C LYS A 230 -12.40 0.15 -11.03
N PRO A 231 -12.31 0.30 -12.36
CA PRO A 231 -11.65 -0.69 -13.22
C PRO A 231 -10.14 -0.77 -12.92
N ILE A 232 -9.58 -1.97 -12.91
CA ILE A 232 -8.15 -2.16 -12.69
C ILE A 232 -7.40 -1.85 -13.98
N PRO A 233 -6.37 -0.96 -13.95
CA PRO A 233 -5.60 -0.56 -15.14
C PRO A 233 -4.51 -1.57 -15.47
N HIS A 234 -4.86 -2.81 -15.83
CA HIS A 234 -3.95 -3.95 -15.99
C HIS A 234 -2.77 -3.68 -16.93
N ASP A 235 -2.99 -2.98 -18.04
CA ASP A 235 -1.93 -2.71 -19.02
C ASP A 235 -0.90 -1.73 -18.46
N GLU A 236 -1.35 -0.67 -17.81
CA GLU A 236 -0.46 0.31 -17.20
C GLU A 236 0.30 -0.28 -16.01
N LEU A 237 -0.32 -1.19 -15.23
CA LEU A 237 0.34 -1.91 -14.14
C LEU A 237 1.49 -2.79 -14.66
N ARG A 238 1.31 -3.47 -15.79
CA ARG A 238 2.41 -4.24 -16.42
C ARG A 238 3.53 -3.34 -16.92
N GLN A 239 3.18 -2.23 -17.58
CA GLN A 239 4.14 -1.24 -18.06
C GLN A 239 4.96 -0.63 -16.92
N GLU A 240 4.35 -0.39 -15.75
CA GLU A 240 5.05 0.12 -14.57
C GLU A 240 6.13 -0.86 -14.09
N ILE A 241 5.82 -2.16 -14.00
CA ILE A 241 6.81 -3.20 -13.67
C ILE A 241 7.96 -3.21 -14.67
N ASP A 242 7.67 -3.18 -15.96
CA ASP A 242 8.68 -3.20 -17.01
C ASP A 242 9.62 -1.99 -16.91
N LEU A 243 9.05 -0.80 -16.74
CA LEU A 243 9.81 0.45 -16.58
C LEU A 243 10.63 0.45 -15.27
N PHE A 244 10.05 -0.04 -14.17
CA PHE A 244 10.80 -0.18 -12.91
C PHE A 244 12.02 -1.07 -13.09
N CYS A 245 11.86 -2.24 -13.73
CA CYS A 245 12.94 -3.19 -13.99
C CYS A 245 14.01 -2.60 -14.92
N GLU A 246 13.63 -1.83 -15.94
CA GLU A 246 14.58 -1.10 -16.80
C GLU A 246 15.43 -0.12 -15.98
N LEU A 247 14.76 0.70 -15.15
CA LEU A 247 15.43 1.69 -14.30
C LEU A 247 16.33 1.04 -13.26
N PHE A 248 15.89 -0.06 -12.65
CA PHE A 248 16.63 -0.77 -11.61
C PHE A 248 18.02 -1.20 -12.07
N SER A 249 18.21 -1.44 -13.37
CA SER A 249 19.50 -1.80 -13.95
C SER A 249 20.49 -0.64 -14.08
N ARG A 250 20.07 0.60 -13.81
CA ARG A 250 20.89 1.81 -13.98
C ARG A 250 21.82 2.06 -12.79
N PRO A 251 23.07 2.56 -13.04
CA PRO A 251 24.01 2.90 -11.95
C PRO A 251 23.45 3.94 -10.96
N ALA A 252 22.55 4.82 -11.41
CA ALA A 252 21.92 5.83 -10.56
C ALA A 252 21.11 5.20 -9.42
N VAL A 253 20.46 4.06 -9.67
CA VAL A 253 19.67 3.34 -8.65
C VAL A 253 20.59 2.71 -7.60
N GLU A 254 21.66 2.06 -8.02
CA GLU A 254 22.65 1.51 -7.10
C GLU A 254 23.23 2.60 -6.19
N ALA A 255 23.60 3.75 -6.77
CA ALA A 255 24.11 4.90 -6.01
C ALA A 255 23.04 5.47 -5.05
N GLY A 256 21.79 5.60 -5.49
CA GLY A 256 20.68 6.07 -4.69
C GLY A 256 20.37 5.16 -3.51
N LEU A 257 20.28 3.84 -3.76
CA LEU A 257 20.07 2.83 -2.72
C LEU A 257 21.23 2.80 -1.72
N LYS A 258 22.48 2.86 -2.21
CA LYS A 258 23.67 2.92 -1.34
C LYS A 258 23.61 4.14 -0.44
N LYS A 259 23.36 5.32 -0.97
CA LYS A 259 23.22 6.56 -0.20
C LYS A 259 22.13 6.43 0.88
N PHE A 260 21.00 5.83 0.53
CA PHE A 260 19.92 5.58 1.47
C PHE A 260 20.34 4.64 2.62
N VAL A 261 20.99 3.53 2.28
CA VAL A 261 21.40 2.51 3.28
C VAL A 261 22.49 3.05 4.21
N ASP A 262 23.43 3.85 3.68
CA ASP A 262 24.50 4.46 4.44
C ASP A 262 24.05 5.67 5.30
N SER A 263 22.84 6.21 5.06
CA SER A 263 22.30 7.33 5.81
C SER A 263 21.94 6.91 7.23
N THR A 264 22.30 7.75 8.20
CA THR A 264 21.88 7.66 9.60
C THR A 264 20.66 8.51 9.91
N GLU A 265 20.14 9.24 8.94
CA GLU A 265 18.95 10.07 9.10
C GLU A 265 17.70 9.21 9.25
N ALA A 266 16.80 9.60 10.15
CA ALA A 266 15.54 8.89 10.36
C ALA A 266 14.60 8.96 9.15
N GLN A 267 14.76 10.00 8.31
CA GLN A 267 13.96 10.23 7.12
C GLN A 267 14.86 10.65 5.92
N PRO A 268 15.67 9.75 5.37
CA PRO A 268 16.65 10.08 4.34
C PRO A 268 16.05 10.54 3.01
N TYR A 269 14.74 10.45 2.85
CA TYR A 269 14.01 10.88 1.65
C TYR A 269 13.53 12.33 1.70
N LEU A 270 13.41 12.92 2.86
CA LEU A 270 12.91 14.29 2.97
C LEU A 270 14.01 15.28 2.58
N PRO A 271 13.68 16.33 1.83
CA PRO A 271 14.63 17.39 1.50
C PRO A 271 15.06 18.18 2.73
#